data_d84246e4aba7095eac40c5d214aac463
#
_entry.id   d84246e4aba7095eac40c5d214aac463
#
_cell.length_a   1.000
_cell.length_b   1.000
_cell.length_c   1.000
_cell.angle_alpha   90.00
_cell.angle_beta   90.00
_cell.angle_gamma   90.00
#
_symmetry.space_group_name_H-M   'P 1'
#
loop_
_entity.id
_entity.type
_entity.pdbx_description
1 polymer ?
#
loop_
_entity_poly.entity_id
_entity_poly.type
_entity_poly.pdbx_seq_one_letter_code
_entity_poly.pdbx_strand_id
1 'polypeptide(L)'
;KTNERTWHVALACLTAAVGLAIAASTGSMFGLIAALTIVNVGISCSKPPLWSMPTMFLSGAAAATGIATINSIGNLGGFTGPAMIGWVKDQTGSFAGGLYFVAGLLILSTVLTLVLSFTQKNKANSAELSNS
;
A
#
# COMPACT_ATOMS: atom_id res chain seq x y z
N LYS A 1 10.76 16.94 4.47
CA LYS A 1 10.68 16.28 3.13
C LYS A 1 10.31 14.80 3.21
N THR A 2 10.79 14.03 4.20
CA THR A 2 10.44 12.60 4.36
C THR A 2 8.98 12.41 4.76
N ASN A 3 8.45 13.31 5.57
CA ASN A 3 7.08 13.25 6.08
C ASN A 3 6.02 13.42 4.97
N GLU A 4 6.29 14.25 3.96
CA GLU A 4 5.37 14.44 2.83
C GLU A 4 5.20 13.17 1.98
N ARG A 5 6.28 12.41 1.76
CA ARG A 5 6.25 11.16 0.99
C ARG A 5 5.42 10.08 1.69
N THR A 6 5.57 9.97 3.01
CA THR A 6 4.79 9.02 3.81
C THR A 6 3.30 9.33 3.76
N TRP A 7 2.92 10.61 3.87
CA TRP A 7 1.53 11.03 3.73
C TRP A 7 0.95 10.72 2.36
N HIS A 8 1.74 10.91 1.28
CA HIS A 8 1.30 10.56 -0.07
C HIS A 8 1.05 9.06 -0.22
N VAL A 9 1.93 8.20 0.30
CA VAL A 9 1.72 6.75 0.28
C VAL A 9 0.49 6.36 1.10
N ALA A 10 0.34 6.91 2.31
CA ALA A 10 -0.79 6.60 3.18
C ALA A 10 -2.13 7.01 2.54
N LEU A 11 -2.22 8.21 1.99
CA LEU A 11 -3.42 8.70 1.29
C LEU A 11 -3.73 7.87 0.03
N ALA A 12 -2.71 7.51 -0.73
CA ALA A 12 -2.85 6.70 -1.93
C ALA A 12 -3.37 5.28 -1.59
N CYS A 13 -2.83 4.65 -0.54
CA CYS A 13 -3.31 3.35 -0.07
C CYS A 13 -4.74 3.44 0.48
N LEU A 14 -5.07 4.50 1.21
CA LEU A 14 -6.41 4.72 1.73
C LEU A 14 -7.42 4.91 0.58
N THR A 15 -7.08 5.70 -0.43
CA THR A 15 -7.91 5.90 -1.63
C THR A 15 -8.17 4.57 -2.34
N ALA A 16 -7.14 3.73 -2.48
CA ALA A 16 -7.31 2.40 -3.06
C ALA A 16 -8.19 1.48 -2.20
N ALA A 17 -8.04 1.52 -0.87
CA ALA A 17 -8.87 0.75 0.05
C ALA A 17 -10.35 1.15 -0.03
N VAL A 18 -10.65 2.45 -0.05
CA VAL A 18 -12.01 2.99 -0.23
C VAL A 18 -12.58 2.55 -1.58
N GLY A 19 -11.79 2.66 -2.66
CA GLY A 19 -12.21 2.21 -3.99
C GLY A 19 -12.58 0.72 -4.01
N LEU A 20 -11.79 -0.14 -3.35
CA LEU A 20 -12.11 -1.58 -3.23
C LEU A 20 -13.37 -1.83 -2.41
N ALA A 21 -13.59 -1.10 -1.33
CA ALA A 21 -14.81 -1.23 -0.52
C ALA A 21 -16.05 -0.83 -1.33
N ILE A 22 -15.97 0.24 -2.12
CA ILE A 22 -17.04 0.66 -3.05
C ILE A 22 -17.26 -0.41 -4.13
N ALA A 23 -16.17 -0.95 -4.72
CA ALA A 23 -16.25 -2.01 -5.72
C ALA A 23 -16.94 -3.27 -5.17
N ALA A 24 -16.66 -3.63 -3.91
CA ALA A 24 -17.27 -4.78 -3.24
C ALA A 24 -18.77 -4.60 -2.96
N SER A 25 -19.21 -3.37 -2.74
CA SER A 25 -20.60 -3.05 -2.37
C SER A 25 -21.50 -2.66 -3.55
N THR A 26 -20.91 -2.34 -4.72
CA THR A 26 -21.72 -1.91 -5.87
C THR A 26 -22.27 -3.10 -6.64
N GLY A 27 -23.58 -3.03 -6.98
CA GLY A 27 -24.23 -3.99 -7.89
C GLY A 27 -24.24 -3.55 -9.38
N SER A 28 -23.67 -2.39 -9.69
CA SER A 28 -23.66 -1.80 -11.02
C SER A 28 -22.33 -2.01 -11.72
N MET A 29 -22.36 -2.38 -13.01
CA MET A 29 -21.16 -2.53 -13.81
C MET A 29 -20.40 -1.20 -13.99
N PHE A 30 -21.10 -0.10 -14.17
CA PHE A 30 -20.49 1.22 -14.25
C PHE A 30 -19.86 1.65 -12.89
N GLY A 31 -20.54 1.37 -11.79
CA GLY A 31 -20.02 1.61 -10.45
C GLY A 31 -18.75 0.80 -10.16
N LEU A 32 -18.73 -0.47 -10.60
CA LEU A 32 -17.55 -1.33 -10.47
C LEU A 32 -16.34 -0.78 -11.26
N ILE A 33 -16.54 -0.39 -12.50
CA ILE A 33 -15.47 0.17 -13.35
C ILE A 33 -14.95 1.48 -12.75
N ALA A 34 -15.84 2.37 -12.32
CA ALA A 34 -15.45 3.63 -11.69
C ALA A 34 -14.65 3.39 -10.39
N ALA A 35 -15.11 2.48 -9.54
CA ALA A 35 -14.43 2.12 -8.30
C ALA A 35 -13.03 1.52 -8.55
N LEU A 36 -12.91 0.59 -9.50
CA LEU A 36 -11.61 0.00 -9.89
C LEU A 36 -10.67 1.04 -10.52
N THR A 37 -11.20 2.04 -11.21
CA THR A 37 -10.40 3.18 -11.70
C THR A 37 -9.81 3.98 -10.54
N ILE A 38 -10.59 4.27 -9.50
CA ILE A 38 -10.12 4.93 -8.28
C ILE A 38 -9.02 4.09 -7.60
N VAL A 39 -9.20 2.78 -7.49
CA VAL A 39 -8.18 1.85 -6.96
C VAL A 39 -6.88 1.97 -7.75
N ASN A 40 -6.98 1.94 -9.09
CA ASN A 40 -5.80 1.99 -9.96
C ASN A 40 -5.05 3.34 -9.83
N VAL A 41 -5.77 4.45 -9.73
CA VAL A 41 -5.19 5.77 -9.47
C VAL A 41 -4.46 5.77 -8.12
N GLY A 42 -5.10 5.31 -7.06
CA GLY A 42 -4.48 5.21 -5.73
C GLY A 42 -3.18 4.40 -5.74
N ILE A 43 -3.20 3.19 -6.30
CA ILE A 43 -2.01 2.32 -6.42
C ILE A 43 -0.92 3.00 -7.26
N SER A 44 -1.27 3.63 -8.37
CA SER A 44 -0.30 4.28 -9.25
C SER A 44 0.37 5.49 -8.58
N CYS A 45 -0.37 6.27 -7.81
CA CYS A 45 0.17 7.40 -7.04
C CYS A 45 1.09 6.97 -5.89
N SER A 46 0.95 5.75 -5.37
CA SER A 46 1.81 5.25 -4.28
C SER A 46 3.19 4.80 -4.78
N LYS A 47 3.33 4.41 -6.05
CA LYS A 47 4.56 3.82 -6.61
C LYS A 47 5.78 4.75 -6.55
N PRO A 48 5.74 6.02 -7.04
CA PRO A 48 6.92 6.87 -7.06
C PRO A 48 7.52 7.11 -5.66
N PRO A 49 6.76 7.49 -4.63
CA PRO A 49 7.31 7.66 -3.30
C PRO A 49 7.80 6.33 -2.69
N LEU A 50 7.11 5.21 -2.96
CA LEU A 50 7.52 3.88 -2.47
C LEU A 50 8.90 3.49 -2.98
N TRP A 51 9.16 3.65 -4.29
CA TRP A 51 10.45 3.32 -4.90
C TRP A 51 11.58 4.28 -4.50
N SER A 52 11.26 5.49 -4.08
CA SER A 52 12.27 6.45 -3.62
C SER A 52 12.66 6.27 -2.15
N MET A 53 11.88 5.55 -1.34
CA MET A 53 12.18 5.36 0.09
C MET A 53 13.46 4.54 0.34
N PRO A 54 13.69 3.37 -0.28
CA PRO A 54 14.90 2.59 -0.04
C PRO A 54 16.19 3.34 -0.37
N THR A 55 16.19 4.16 -1.42
CA THR A 55 17.37 4.93 -1.84
C THR A 55 17.72 6.09 -0.91
N MET A 56 16.86 6.44 0.03
CA MET A 56 17.16 7.46 1.05
C MET A 56 18.05 6.92 2.18
N PHE A 57 18.01 5.61 2.43
CA PHE A 57 18.71 4.95 3.54
C PHE A 57 19.81 4.01 3.06
N LEU A 58 19.74 3.56 1.81
CA LEU A 58 20.62 2.60 1.20
C LEU A 58 21.26 3.22 -0.04
N SER A 59 22.54 2.91 -0.26
CA SER A 59 23.29 3.35 -1.44
C SER A 59 24.01 2.18 -2.12
N GLY A 60 24.36 2.36 -3.38
CA GLY A 60 25.10 1.36 -4.15
C GLY A 60 24.41 0.01 -4.21
N ALA A 61 25.17 -1.06 -3.97
CA ALA A 61 24.70 -2.44 -4.02
C ALA A 61 23.60 -2.75 -3.00
N ALA A 62 23.64 -2.12 -1.81
CA ALA A 62 22.62 -2.30 -0.78
C ALA A 62 21.25 -1.76 -1.23
N ALA A 63 21.22 -0.61 -1.91
CA ALA A 63 19.99 -0.07 -2.48
C ALA A 63 19.42 -1.00 -3.56
N ALA A 64 20.26 -1.50 -4.46
CA ALA A 64 19.84 -2.43 -5.51
C ALA A 64 19.24 -3.73 -4.92
N THR A 65 19.91 -4.32 -3.92
CA THR A 65 19.42 -5.52 -3.24
C THR A 65 18.11 -5.26 -2.49
N GLY A 66 17.99 -4.13 -1.80
CA GLY A 66 16.77 -3.75 -1.08
C GLY A 66 15.58 -3.59 -2.04
N ILE A 67 15.77 -2.89 -3.16
CA ILE A 67 14.74 -2.73 -4.19
C ILE A 67 14.36 -4.07 -4.81
N ALA A 68 15.33 -4.92 -5.13
CA ALA A 68 15.09 -6.25 -5.68
C ALA A 68 14.27 -7.12 -4.72
N THR A 69 14.58 -7.10 -3.42
CA THR A 69 13.86 -7.84 -2.39
C THR A 69 12.41 -7.37 -2.27
N ILE A 70 12.19 -6.04 -2.20
CA ILE A 70 10.84 -5.45 -2.14
C ILE A 70 10.04 -5.86 -3.38
N ASN A 71 10.65 -5.78 -4.57
CA ASN A 71 9.99 -6.14 -5.82
C ASN A 71 9.64 -7.65 -5.88
N SER A 72 10.54 -8.51 -5.41
CA SER A 72 10.29 -9.95 -5.36
C SER A 72 9.12 -10.31 -4.45
N ILE A 73 9.06 -9.72 -3.25
CA ILE A 73 7.94 -9.89 -2.32
C ILE A 73 6.66 -9.32 -2.91
N GLY A 74 6.73 -8.15 -3.56
CA GLY A 74 5.59 -7.54 -4.24
C GLY A 74 5.03 -8.42 -5.36
N ASN A 75 5.89 -9.07 -6.14
CA ASN A 75 5.46 -10.00 -7.20
C ASN A 75 4.80 -11.26 -6.64
N LEU A 76 5.26 -11.79 -5.50
CA LEU A 76 4.55 -12.86 -4.81
C LEU A 76 3.15 -12.43 -4.37
N GLY A 77 3.00 -11.19 -3.87
CA GLY A 77 1.69 -10.60 -3.58
C GLY A 77 0.80 -10.48 -4.81
N GLY A 78 1.38 -10.11 -5.96
CA GLY A 78 0.69 -10.04 -7.25
C GLY A 78 0.17 -11.39 -7.74
N PHE A 79 0.85 -12.49 -7.39
CA PHE A 79 0.40 -13.84 -7.68
C PHE A 79 -0.64 -14.33 -6.65
N THR A 80 -0.36 -14.17 -5.36
CA THR A 80 -1.22 -14.69 -4.29
C THR A 80 -2.53 -13.91 -4.14
N GLY A 81 -2.53 -12.60 -4.47
CA GLY A 81 -3.73 -11.75 -4.37
C GLY A 81 -4.92 -12.27 -5.18
N PRO A 82 -4.80 -12.42 -6.51
CA PRO A 82 -5.86 -12.98 -7.34
C PRO A 82 -6.25 -14.41 -6.94
N ALA A 83 -5.29 -15.24 -6.54
CA ALA A 83 -5.55 -16.60 -6.07
C ALA A 83 -6.41 -16.61 -4.79
N MET A 84 -6.11 -15.74 -3.82
CA MET A 84 -6.92 -15.59 -2.60
C MET A 84 -8.32 -15.07 -2.89
N ILE A 85 -8.45 -14.09 -3.79
CA ILE A 85 -9.77 -13.56 -4.21
C ILE A 85 -10.58 -14.65 -4.88
N GLY A 86 -9.97 -15.45 -5.77
CA GLY A 86 -10.62 -16.60 -6.42
C GLY A 86 -11.07 -17.64 -5.41
N TRP A 87 -10.20 -18.03 -4.48
CA TRP A 87 -10.52 -19.00 -3.43
C TRP A 87 -11.69 -18.52 -2.54
N VAL A 88 -11.67 -17.26 -2.10
CA VAL A 88 -12.77 -16.68 -1.31
C VAL A 88 -14.09 -16.70 -2.11
N LYS A 89 -14.03 -16.37 -3.41
CA LYS A 89 -15.20 -16.44 -4.28
C LYS A 89 -15.77 -17.85 -4.35
N ASP A 90 -14.91 -18.87 -4.50
CA ASP A 90 -15.34 -20.26 -4.60
C ASP A 90 -16.02 -20.73 -3.30
N GLN A 91 -15.56 -20.24 -2.14
CA GLN A 91 -16.16 -20.57 -0.84
C GLN A 91 -17.44 -19.78 -0.53
N THR A 92 -17.55 -18.54 -0.98
CA THR A 92 -18.64 -17.63 -0.61
C THR A 92 -19.64 -17.35 -1.73
N GLY A 93 -19.32 -17.76 -2.97
CA GLY A 93 -20.10 -17.42 -4.15
C GLY A 93 -19.98 -15.97 -4.61
N SER A 94 -19.16 -15.14 -3.94
CA SER A 94 -19.06 -13.71 -4.21
C SER A 94 -17.62 -13.20 -4.21
N PHE A 95 -17.30 -12.30 -5.14
CA PHE A 95 -16.03 -11.57 -5.12
C PHE A 95 -15.91 -10.54 -3.99
N ALA A 96 -17.03 -10.12 -3.40
CA ALA A 96 -17.04 -9.05 -2.40
C ALA A 96 -16.13 -9.36 -1.19
N GLY A 97 -16.17 -10.60 -0.69
CA GLY A 97 -15.33 -11.02 0.42
C GLY A 97 -13.82 -10.88 0.12
N GLY A 98 -13.39 -11.27 -1.08
CA GLY A 98 -12.00 -11.12 -1.51
C GLY A 98 -11.58 -9.65 -1.65
N LEU A 99 -12.46 -8.80 -2.19
CA LEU A 99 -12.20 -7.36 -2.31
C LEU A 99 -12.10 -6.68 -0.93
N TYR A 100 -12.97 -7.02 0.02
CA TYR A 100 -12.88 -6.52 1.40
C TYR A 100 -11.61 -7.00 2.10
N PHE A 101 -11.19 -8.24 1.88
CA PHE A 101 -9.93 -8.75 2.41
C PHE A 101 -8.73 -7.92 1.93
N VAL A 102 -8.64 -7.65 0.63
CA VAL A 102 -7.56 -6.83 0.06
C VAL A 102 -7.66 -5.38 0.55
N ALA A 103 -8.86 -4.81 0.67
CA ALA A 103 -9.06 -3.48 1.26
C ALA A 103 -8.53 -3.42 2.70
N GLY A 104 -8.78 -4.46 3.51
CA GLY A 104 -8.24 -4.58 4.85
C GLY A 104 -6.70 -4.59 4.89
N LEU A 105 -6.06 -5.30 3.96
CA LEU A 105 -4.59 -5.31 3.83
C LEU A 105 -4.04 -3.93 3.45
N LEU A 106 -4.73 -3.17 2.61
CA LEU A 106 -4.34 -1.80 2.26
C LEU A 106 -4.48 -0.85 3.45
N ILE A 107 -5.52 -1.00 4.26
CA ILE A 107 -5.67 -0.24 5.51
C ILE A 107 -4.53 -0.58 6.48
N LEU A 108 -4.21 -1.86 6.65
CA LEU A 108 -3.09 -2.30 7.46
C LEU A 108 -1.76 -1.69 6.97
N SER A 109 -1.52 -1.69 5.66
CA SER A 109 -0.35 -1.06 5.04
C SER A 109 -0.31 0.44 5.33
N THR A 110 -1.45 1.14 5.27
CA THR A 110 -1.56 2.56 5.62
C THR A 110 -1.16 2.80 7.08
N VAL A 111 -1.69 2.01 8.00
CA VAL A 111 -1.38 2.12 9.44
C VAL A 111 0.10 1.89 9.69
N LEU A 112 0.68 0.82 9.13
CA LEU A 112 2.11 0.51 9.28
C LEU A 112 2.99 1.63 8.74
N THR A 113 2.65 2.20 7.59
CA THR A 113 3.37 3.33 6.99
C THR A 113 3.35 4.57 7.89
N LEU A 114 2.20 4.88 8.47
CA LEU A 114 2.07 6.00 9.42
C LEU A 114 2.86 5.75 10.72
N VAL A 115 2.76 4.56 11.29
CA VAL A 115 3.51 4.19 12.51
C VAL A 115 5.01 4.31 12.30
N LEU A 116 5.53 3.80 11.18
CA LEU A 116 6.95 3.94 10.82
C LEU A 116 7.37 5.41 10.70
N SER A 117 6.53 6.26 10.11
CA SER A 117 6.80 7.68 9.98
C SER A 117 6.90 8.38 11.34
N PHE A 118 5.96 8.10 12.24
CA PHE A 118 5.99 8.67 13.60
C PHE A 118 7.22 8.21 14.40
N THR A 119 7.57 6.93 14.28
CA THR A 119 8.75 6.38 14.97
C THR A 119 10.05 7.02 14.48
N GLN A 120 10.19 7.24 13.17
CA GLN A 120 11.37 7.88 12.61
C GLN A 120 11.47 9.36 13.05
N LYS A 121 10.36 10.09 13.07
CA LYS A 121 10.30 11.47 13.53
C LYS A 121 10.73 11.60 15.00
N ASN A 122 10.25 10.70 15.85
CA ASN A 122 10.62 10.70 17.27
C ASN A 122 12.12 10.42 17.47
N LYS A 123 12.71 9.50 16.71
CA LYS A 123 14.16 9.22 16.77
C LYS A 123 14.99 10.41 16.30
N ALA A 124 14.57 11.12 15.26
CA ALA A 124 15.26 12.30 14.77
C ALA A 124 15.26 13.43 15.82
N ASN A 125 14.11 13.71 16.41
CA ASN A 125 13.99 14.72 17.48
C ASN A 125 14.83 14.37 18.73
N SER A 126 14.89 13.09 19.11
CA SER A 126 15.70 12.63 20.24
C SER A 126 17.20 12.78 19.97
N ALA A 127 17.65 12.58 18.74
CA ALA A 127 19.04 12.76 18.35
C ALA A 127 19.45 14.24 18.34
N GLU A 128 18.57 15.15 17.93
CA GLU A 128 18.81 16.59 17.98
C GLU A 128 18.96 17.09 19.43
N LEU A 129 18.10 16.60 20.33
CA LEU A 129 18.16 16.97 21.77
C LEU A 129 19.38 16.41 22.48
N SER A 130 19.98 15.33 22.00
CA SER A 130 21.19 14.73 22.56
C SER A 130 22.48 15.45 22.12
N ASN A 131 22.41 16.25 21.05
CA ASN A 131 23.58 16.99 20.52
C ASN A 131 23.57 18.49 20.86
N SER A 132 22.54 18.97 21.54
CA SER A 132 22.43 20.35 22.10
C SER A 132 22.84 20.39 23.55
#